data_b684a971ffc74a66d05f7495547211d3
#
_entry.id   b684a971ffc74a66d05f7495547211d3
#
_cell.length_a   1.000
_cell.length_b   1.000
_cell.length_c   1.000
_cell.angle_alpha   90.00
_cell.angle_beta   90.00
_cell.angle_gamma   90.00
#
_symmetry.space_group_name_H-M   'P 1'
#
loop_
_entity.id
_entity.type
_entity.pdbx_description
1 polymer ?
#
loop_
_entity_poly.entity_id
_entity_poly.type
_entity_poly.pdbx_seq_one_letter_code
_entity_poly.pdbx_strand_id
1 'polypeptide(L)'
;MERDAPPHILGMASLFSRHTSAFPAGSTAAEQDEILAGFLKELRGCQACAHKLPLGPRPVVRLSPRARLLIAGQAPGTRVHNTGVPFNDASGERLRSWLDMSPDVFYDTERVAIVPMGLCYPGVLPKGGDRPPPPECASLWRERILSFLPNLRLTLLVGSYAQNHALGKGKVFERVLDFRSYPPNIFPLPHPSWRTGAWERKTPEFQNVVIPALREAVKHALED
;
A
#
# COMPACT_ATOMS: atom_id res chain seq x y z
N MET A 1 -25.04 4.88 -25.16
CA MET A 1 -25.07 5.73 -23.94
C MET A 1 -23.70 5.65 -23.32
N GLU A 2 -22.77 6.51 -23.75
CA GLU A 2 -21.48 6.71 -23.11
C GLU A 2 -21.76 7.26 -21.72
N ARG A 3 -21.35 6.54 -20.70
CA ARG A 3 -21.37 7.05 -19.34
C ARG A 3 -20.14 7.95 -19.20
N ASP A 4 -20.37 9.25 -19.04
CA ASP A 4 -19.35 10.24 -18.73
C ASP A 4 -18.53 9.76 -17.55
N ALA A 5 -17.21 9.67 -17.74
CA ALA A 5 -16.28 9.32 -16.66
C ALA A 5 -16.37 10.39 -15.56
N PRO A 6 -16.42 9.99 -14.29
CA PRO A 6 -16.53 10.95 -13.18
C PRO A 6 -15.32 11.90 -13.15
N PRO A 7 -15.50 13.18 -12.80
CA PRO A 7 -14.49 14.25 -12.91
C PRO A 7 -13.24 14.07 -12.03
N HIS A 8 -13.13 12.98 -11.27
CA HIS A 8 -12.00 12.72 -10.36
C HIS A 8 -10.81 11.99 -11.01
N ILE A 9 -10.92 11.65 -12.32
CA ILE A 9 -9.91 10.85 -13.04
C ILE A 9 -8.67 11.69 -13.43
N LEU A 10 -8.76 13.01 -13.43
CA LEU A 10 -7.64 13.91 -13.84
C LEU A 10 -6.42 13.88 -12.90
N GLY A 11 -6.56 13.42 -11.64
CA GLY A 11 -5.44 13.23 -10.70
C GLY A 11 -4.79 11.84 -10.76
N MET A 12 -5.42 10.88 -11.47
CA MET A 12 -4.97 9.49 -11.51
C MET A 12 -3.78 9.26 -12.47
N ALA A 13 -3.53 10.19 -13.39
CA ALA A 13 -2.41 10.09 -14.33
C ALA A 13 -1.04 10.05 -13.62
N SER A 14 -0.90 10.63 -12.43
CA SER A 14 0.35 10.63 -11.65
C SER A 14 0.70 9.28 -11.01
N LEU A 15 -0.29 8.44 -10.69
CA LEU A 15 -0.03 7.12 -10.06
C LEU A 15 0.28 6.03 -11.10
N PHE A 16 -0.06 6.27 -12.36
CA PHE A 16 0.05 5.30 -13.47
C PHE A 16 0.77 5.88 -14.68
N SER A 17 1.22 7.13 -14.66
CA SER A 17 2.34 7.54 -15.48
C SER A 17 3.40 6.48 -15.22
N ARG A 18 3.86 5.79 -16.26
CA ARG A 18 4.99 4.87 -16.14
C ARG A 18 6.05 5.62 -15.37
N HIS A 19 6.19 5.32 -14.07
CA HIS A 19 7.32 5.87 -13.32
C HIS A 19 8.55 5.50 -14.13
N THR A 20 9.36 6.46 -14.46
CA THR A 20 10.63 6.17 -15.13
C THR A 20 11.34 5.18 -14.24
N SER A 21 11.63 4.00 -14.77
CA SER A 21 12.29 2.93 -14.01
C SER A 21 13.57 3.48 -13.37
N ALA A 22 13.80 3.14 -12.12
CA ALA A 22 15.06 3.44 -11.43
C ALA A 22 16.24 2.65 -12.02
N PHE A 23 15.95 1.65 -12.84
CA PHE A 23 16.98 0.76 -13.42
C PHE A 23 17.33 1.20 -14.82
N PRO A 24 18.64 1.24 -15.16
CA PRO A 24 19.09 1.41 -16.54
C PRO A 24 18.49 0.34 -17.47
N ALA A 25 18.27 0.69 -18.73
CA ALA A 25 17.78 -0.26 -19.71
C ALA A 25 18.78 -1.44 -19.85
N GLY A 26 18.24 -2.66 -19.84
CA GLY A 26 19.04 -3.87 -19.95
C GLY A 26 19.72 -4.34 -18.66
N SER A 27 19.45 -3.71 -17.50
CA SER A 27 19.97 -4.17 -16.21
C SER A 27 19.57 -5.60 -15.92
N THR A 28 20.52 -6.42 -15.51
CA THR A 28 20.30 -7.78 -14.99
C THR A 28 19.58 -7.76 -13.65
N ALA A 29 19.03 -8.90 -13.24
CA ALA A 29 18.39 -9.01 -11.92
C ALA A 29 19.36 -8.69 -10.77
N ALA A 30 20.62 -9.13 -10.87
CA ALA A 30 21.64 -8.86 -9.85
C ALA A 30 21.97 -7.36 -9.74
N GLU A 31 22.10 -6.66 -10.87
CA GLU A 31 22.31 -5.20 -10.89
C GLU A 31 21.12 -4.45 -10.30
N GLN A 32 19.89 -4.88 -10.61
CA GLN A 32 18.69 -4.30 -10.03
C GLN A 32 18.65 -4.46 -8.49
N ASP A 33 19.03 -5.63 -7.98
CA ASP A 33 19.10 -5.90 -6.55
C ASP A 33 20.16 -5.05 -5.85
N GLU A 34 21.31 -4.84 -6.47
CA GLU A 34 22.37 -3.97 -5.94
C GLU A 34 21.92 -2.50 -5.89
N ILE A 35 21.34 -2.00 -6.97
CA ILE A 35 20.81 -0.63 -7.05
C ILE A 35 19.71 -0.43 -5.98
N LEU A 36 18.79 -1.38 -5.84
CA LEU A 36 17.77 -1.36 -4.81
C LEU A 36 18.39 -1.37 -3.40
N ALA A 37 19.40 -2.18 -3.14
CA ALA A 37 20.07 -2.25 -1.85
C ALA A 37 20.69 -0.90 -1.46
N GLY A 38 21.33 -0.22 -2.40
CA GLY A 38 21.84 1.15 -2.22
C GLY A 38 20.73 2.15 -1.85
N PHE A 39 19.63 2.13 -2.58
CA PHE A 39 18.47 2.96 -2.30
C PHE A 39 17.85 2.67 -0.92
N LEU A 40 17.69 1.40 -0.56
CA LEU A 40 17.13 1.01 0.74
C LEU A 40 18.05 1.42 1.91
N LYS A 41 19.36 1.45 1.72
CA LYS A 41 20.31 1.98 2.71
C LYS A 41 20.09 3.47 2.94
N GLU A 42 19.94 4.26 1.87
CA GLU A 42 19.60 5.69 1.96
C GLU A 42 18.26 5.90 2.67
N LEU A 43 17.22 5.19 2.24
CA LEU A 43 15.87 5.28 2.80
C LEU A 43 15.86 4.97 4.31
N ARG A 44 16.57 3.91 4.73
CA ARG A 44 16.68 3.53 6.16
C ARG A 44 17.42 4.55 6.99
N GLY A 45 18.29 5.36 6.40
CA GLY A 45 18.99 6.47 7.04
C GLY A 45 18.16 7.77 7.15
N CYS A 46 16.90 7.79 6.70
CA CYS A 46 16.06 8.98 6.68
C CYS A 46 15.81 9.54 8.08
N GLN A 47 16.06 10.85 8.27
CA GLN A 47 15.86 11.61 9.51
C GLN A 47 14.82 12.73 9.37
N ALA A 48 14.17 12.88 8.23
CA ALA A 48 13.32 14.03 7.92
C ALA A 48 12.21 14.31 8.95
N CYS A 49 11.64 13.26 9.54
CA CYS A 49 10.57 13.33 10.54
C CYS A 49 11.02 13.02 11.98
N ALA A 50 12.33 12.91 12.27
CA ALA A 50 12.85 12.43 13.55
C ALA A 50 12.22 13.17 14.75
N HIS A 51 12.06 14.48 14.65
CA HIS A 51 11.49 15.34 15.70
C HIS A 51 9.99 15.11 15.96
N LYS A 52 9.29 14.40 15.08
CA LYS A 52 7.85 14.08 15.18
C LYS A 52 7.58 12.65 15.63
N LEU A 53 8.61 11.79 15.64
CA LEU A 53 8.47 10.35 15.84
C LEU A 53 8.83 9.96 17.29
N PRO A 54 7.88 9.45 18.09
CA PRO A 54 8.09 9.22 19.51
C PRO A 54 9.13 8.13 19.84
N LEU A 55 9.36 7.19 18.90
CA LEU A 55 10.34 6.12 19.02
C LEU A 55 11.52 6.29 18.04
N GLY A 56 11.66 7.49 17.46
CA GLY A 56 12.68 7.77 16.46
C GLY A 56 12.36 7.19 15.08
N PRO A 57 13.18 7.53 14.07
CA PRO A 57 13.01 7.06 12.71
C PRO A 57 13.42 5.59 12.57
N ARG A 58 12.50 4.82 12.02
CA ARG A 58 12.71 3.42 11.60
C ARG A 58 11.82 3.12 10.41
N PRO A 59 12.26 3.45 9.19
CA PRO A 59 11.49 3.16 7.98
C PRO A 59 11.28 1.65 7.78
N VAL A 60 10.03 1.24 7.59
CA VAL A 60 9.64 -0.15 7.35
C VAL A 60 8.97 -0.25 5.99
N VAL A 61 9.63 -0.91 5.06
CA VAL A 61 9.15 -1.24 3.72
C VAL A 61 9.62 -2.64 3.33
N ARG A 62 8.87 -3.29 2.46
CA ARG A 62 9.28 -4.53 1.79
C ARG A 62 8.99 -4.38 0.31
N LEU A 63 9.98 -4.55 -0.54
CA LEU A 63 9.84 -4.47 -1.98
C LEU A 63 10.97 -5.20 -2.70
N SER A 64 10.69 -5.60 -3.92
CA SER A 64 11.64 -6.11 -4.91
C SER A 64 11.21 -5.59 -6.28
N PRO A 65 12.13 -5.42 -7.23
CA PRO A 65 11.78 -5.05 -8.60
C PRO A 65 10.82 -6.03 -9.28
N ARG A 66 10.73 -7.25 -8.78
CA ARG A 66 9.90 -8.33 -9.34
C ARG A 66 8.49 -8.36 -8.77
N ALA A 67 8.19 -7.56 -7.73
CA ALA A 67 6.87 -7.49 -7.12
C ALA A 67 5.79 -7.10 -8.14
N ARG A 68 4.69 -7.83 -8.12
CA ARG A 68 3.52 -7.62 -8.98
C ARG A 68 2.34 -7.00 -8.24
N LEU A 69 2.28 -7.19 -6.93
CA LEU A 69 1.24 -6.65 -6.05
C LEU A 69 1.85 -5.61 -5.11
N LEU A 70 1.24 -4.42 -5.05
CA LEU A 70 1.59 -3.40 -4.06
C LEU A 70 0.49 -3.27 -3.01
N ILE A 71 0.84 -3.37 -1.74
CA ILE A 71 -0.03 -3.06 -0.61
C ILE A 71 0.39 -1.70 -0.03
N ALA A 72 -0.45 -0.69 -0.26
CA ALA A 72 -0.26 0.67 0.26
C ALA A 72 -1.15 0.88 1.47
N GLY A 73 -0.56 0.92 2.66
CA GLY A 73 -1.24 1.16 3.95
C GLY A 73 -1.03 2.57 4.49
N GLN A 74 -1.39 2.78 5.77
CA GLN A 74 -1.23 4.06 6.45
C GLN A 74 0.22 4.31 6.89
N ALA A 75 0.67 3.63 7.91
CA ALA A 75 2.00 3.72 8.53
C ALA A 75 2.23 2.51 9.45
N PRO A 76 3.48 2.22 9.85
CA PRO A 76 3.79 1.21 10.86
C PRO A 76 3.09 1.49 12.19
N GLY A 77 2.48 0.48 12.80
CA GLY A 77 2.05 0.51 14.20
C GLY A 77 3.22 0.20 15.14
N THR A 78 2.99 0.24 16.47
CA THR A 78 4.01 -0.03 17.49
C THR A 78 4.67 -1.40 17.29
N ARG A 79 3.88 -2.45 17.06
CA ARG A 79 4.41 -3.81 16.86
C ARG A 79 5.27 -3.89 15.59
N VAL A 80 4.84 -3.26 14.51
CA VAL A 80 5.62 -3.18 13.27
C VAL A 80 6.92 -2.41 13.48
N HIS A 81 6.89 -1.30 14.22
CA HIS A 81 8.09 -0.56 14.59
C HIS A 81 9.08 -1.46 15.34
N ASN A 82 8.62 -2.23 16.32
CA ASN A 82 9.49 -3.09 17.13
C ASN A 82 10.08 -4.26 16.34
N THR A 83 9.31 -4.88 15.47
CA THR A 83 9.71 -6.09 14.74
C THR A 83 10.35 -5.81 13.38
N GLY A 84 10.05 -4.68 12.76
CA GLY A 84 10.44 -4.38 11.38
C GLY A 84 9.63 -5.17 10.33
N VAL A 85 8.57 -5.87 10.74
CA VAL A 85 7.73 -6.68 9.84
C VAL A 85 6.37 -5.99 9.66
N PRO A 86 6.03 -5.48 8.46
CA PRO A 86 4.76 -4.79 8.22
C PRO A 86 3.59 -5.76 8.35
N PHE A 87 2.43 -5.25 8.81
CA PHE A 87 1.23 -6.07 9.01
C PHE A 87 1.45 -7.32 9.91
N ASN A 88 2.38 -7.26 10.85
CA ASN A 88 2.62 -8.32 11.84
C ASN A 88 1.73 -8.13 13.08
N ASP A 89 0.43 -7.98 12.87
CA ASP A 89 -0.58 -7.74 13.88
C ASP A 89 -1.95 -8.30 13.43
N ALA A 90 -2.99 -8.12 14.25
CA ALA A 90 -4.35 -8.57 13.94
C ALA A 90 -4.90 -7.94 12.65
N SER A 91 -4.49 -6.71 12.31
CA SER A 91 -4.87 -6.08 11.04
C SER A 91 -4.26 -6.83 9.85
N GLY A 92 -3.01 -7.27 9.99
CA GLY A 92 -2.34 -8.07 8.96
C GLY A 92 -2.95 -9.46 8.79
N GLU A 93 -3.33 -10.11 9.90
CA GLU A 93 -4.04 -11.40 9.84
C GLU A 93 -5.36 -11.27 9.07
N ARG A 94 -6.10 -10.20 9.37
CA ARG A 94 -7.36 -9.92 8.69
C ARG A 94 -7.16 -9.58 7.21
N LEU A 95 -6.15 -8.79 6.88
CA LEU A 95 -5.83 -8.48 5.49
C LEU A 95 -5.49 -9.75 4.71
N ARG A 96 -4.62 -10.61 5.24
CA ARG A 96 -4.31 -11.91 4.60
C ARG A 96 -5.54 -12.78 4.41
N SER A 97 -6.45 -12.80 5.39
CA SER A 97 -7.73 -13.52 5.26
C SER A 97 -8.61 -12.97 4.13
N TRP A 98 -8.69 -11.63 3.96
CA TRP A 98 -9.42 -11.04 2.83
C TRP A 98 -8.80 -11.42 1.49
N LEU A 99 -7.45 -11.43 1.41
CA LEU A 99 -6.69 -11.74 0.19
C LEU A 99 -6.65 -13.25 -0.12
N ASP A 100 -7.07 -14.11 0.81
CA ASP A 100 -6.85 -15.56 0.77
C ASP A 100 -5.37 -15.92 0.57
N MET A 101 -4.50 -15.29 1.34
CA MET A 101 -3.05 -15.34 1.14
C MET A 101 -2.34 -15.88 2.38
N SER A 102 -1.49 -16.89 2.20
CA SER A 102 -0.63 -17.40 3.27
C SER A 102 0.42 -16.36 3.69
N PRO A 103 0.95 -16.44 4.92
CA PRO A 103 2.07 -15.58 5.33
C PRO A 103 3.28 -15.66 4.40
N ASP A 104 3.62 -16.84 3.91
CA ASP A 104 4.77 -17.05 3.02
C ASP A 104 4.63 -16.26 1.72
N VAL A 105 3.44 -16.30 1.08
CA VAL A 105 3.16 -15.52 -0.13
C VAL A 105 3.07 -14.03 0.19
N PHE A 106 2.43 -13.65 1.31
CA PHE A 106 2.24 -12.25 1.70
C PHE A 106 3.56 -11.53 1.96
N TYR A 107 4.56 -12.23 2.48
CA TYR A 107 5.88 -11.68 2.78
C TYR A 107 6.95 -12.00 1.72
N ASP A 108 6.59 -12.68 0.65
CA ASP A 108 7.48 -12.90 -0.49
C ASP A 108 7.64 -11.58 -1.28
N THR A 109 8.80 -10.95 -1.16
CA THR A 109 9.08 -9.67 -1.82
C THR A 109 9.13 -9.77 -3.34
N GLU A 110 9.36 -10.96 -3.89
CA GLU A 110 9.33 -11.19 -5.34
C GLU A 110 7.92 -11.09 -5.92
N ARG A 111 6.92 -11.19 -5.06
CA ARG A 111 5.49 -11.17 -5.43
C ARG A 111 4.77 -9.96 -4.88
N VAL A 112 5.05 -9.56 -3.64
CA VAL A 112 4.30 -8.55 -2.88
C VAL A 112 5.22 -7.47 -2.33
N ALA A 113 4.99 -6.24 -2.75
CA ALA A 113 5.56 -5.05 -2.14
C ALA A 113 4.62 -4.50 -1.07
N ILE A 114 5.15 -4.13 0.10
CA ILE A 114 4.40 -3.50 1.18
C ILE A 114 5.04 -2.15 1.46
N VAL A 115 4.36 -1.07 1.04
CA VAL A 115 4.85 0.31 1.11
C VAL A 115 3.76 1.21 1.67
N PRO A 116 3.77 1.50 2.98
CA PRO A 116 2.80 2.41 3.59
C PRO A 116 3.03 3.87 3.16
N MET A 117 2.05 4.74 3.41
CA MET A 117 2.15 6.18 3.12
C MET A 117 3.15 6.88 4.04
N GLY A 118 3.22 6.50 5.31
CA GLY A 118 4.31 6.86 6.22
C GLY A 118 5.18 5.65 6.48
N LEU A 119 6.49 5.78 6.35
CA LEU A 119 7.42 4.66 6.48
C LEU A 119 7.82 4.36 7.92
N CYS A 120 7.60 5.30 8.84
CA CYS A 120 7.93 5.20 10.26
C CYS A 120 6.67 5.24 11.14
N TYR A 121 6.78 4.70 12.36
CA TYR A 121 5.71 4.76 13.35
C TYR A 121 5.46 6.20 13.83
N PRO A 122 4.27 6.78 13.58
CA PRO A 122 3.99 8.18 13.91
C PRO A 122 3.53 8.40 15.37
N GLY A 123 3.33 7.33 16.14
CA GLY A 123 2.77 7.37 17.47
C GLY A 123 1.25 7.17 17.50
N VAL A 124 0.68 7.29 18.69
CA VAL A 124 -0.76 7.18 18.94
C VAL A 124 -1.38 8.52 19.32
N LEU A 125 -2.67 8.67 19.04
CA LEU A 125 -3.46 9.81 19.47
C LEU A 125 -3.85 9.66 20.96
N PRO A 126 -4.07 10.76 21.71
CA PRO A 126 -4.46 10.69 23.13
C PRO A 126 -5.74 9.88 23.39
N LYS A 127 -6.67 9.86 22.44
CA LYS A 127 -7.93 9.11 22.50
C LYS A 127 -7.83 7.70 21.86
N GLY A 128 -6.62 7.23 21.60
CA GLY A 128 -6.34 5.96 20.94
C GLY A 128 -6.41 6.01 19.42
N GLY A 129 -5.76 5.03 18.78
CA GLY A 129 -5.55 4.97 17.34
C GLY A 129 -4.24 5.62 16.91
N ASP A 130 -3.72 5.18 15.76
CA ASP A 130 -2.46 5.68 15.23
C ASP A 130 -2.59 7.11 14.73
N ARG A 131 -1.55 7.90 14.93
CA ARG A 131 -1.44 9.23 14.32
C ARG A 131 -1.41 9.13 12.80
N PRO A 132 -1.81 10.20 12.08
CA PRO A 132 -1.60 10.29 10.64
C PRO A 132 -0.11 10.13 10.29
N PRO A 133 0.19 9.55 9.11
CA PRO A 133 1.55 9.55 8.60
C PRO A 133 2.03 10.99 8.38
N PRO A 134 3.31 11.30 8.68
CA PRO A 134 3.87 12.60 8.33
C PRO A 134 3.75 12.87 6.83
N PRO A 135 3.15 13.99 6.39
CA PRO A 135 2.92 14.24 4.96
C PRO A 135 4.22 14.33 4.15
N GLU A 136 5.29 14.78 4.77
CA GLU A 136 6.62 14.87 4.15
C GLU A 136 7.14 13.50 3.69
N CYS A 137 6.74 12.42 4.37
CA CYS A 137 7.23 11.09 4.08
C CYS A 137 6.85 10.63 2.67
N ALA A 138 5.57 10.78 2.30
CA ALA A 138 5.11 10.43 0.97
C ALA A 138 5.74 11.34 -0.12
N SER A 139 5.86 12.65 0.15
CA SER A 139 6.47 13.60 -0.79
C SER A 139 7.94 13.31 -1.07
N LEU A 140 8.69 12.83 -0.07
CA LEU A 140 10.11 12.52 -0.22
C LEU A 140 10.37 11.17 -0.88
N TRP A 141 9.54 10.16 -0.58
CA TRP A 141 9.90 8.78 -0.87
C TRP A 141 8.99 8.05 -1.84
N ARG A 142 7.71 8.43 -1.94
CA ARG A 142 6.71 7.64 -2.67
C ARG A 142 7.07 7.41 -4.13
N GLU A 143 7.34 8.48 -4.87
CA GLU A 143 7.68 8.41 -6.29
C GLU A 143 8.99 7.62 -6.51
N ARG A 144 9.99 7.87 -5.68
CA ARG A 144 11.27 7.16 -5.73
C ARG A 144 11.09 5.67 -5.48
N ILE A 145 10.28 5.27 -4.49
CA ILE A 145 10.00 3.86 -4.22
C ILE A 145 9.27 3.21 -5.42
N LEU A 146 8.28 3.89 -5.98
CA LEU A 146 7.49 3.36 -7.09
C LEU A 146 8.35 3.14 -8.35
N SER A 147 9.39 3.94 -8.59
CA SER A 147 10.32 3.72 -9.70
C SER A 147 11.12 2.40 -9.59
N PHE A 148 11.21 1.83 -8.38
CA PHE A 148 11.80 0.50 -8.14
C PHE A 148 10.82 -0.66 -8.31
N LEU A 149 9.58 -0.40 -8.71
CA LEU A 149 8.52 -1.40 -8.86
C LEU A 149 7.97 -1.45 -10.30
N PRO A 150 8.80 -1.74 -11.33
CA PRO A 150 8.39 -1.66 -12.73
C PRO A 150 7.38 -2.73 -13.15
N ASN A 151 7.25 -3.81 -12.36
CA ASN A 151 6.43 -4.97 -12.71
C ASN A 151 5.06 -5.00 -12.00
N LEU A 152 4.65 -3.89 -11.36
CA LEU A 152 3.35 -3.84 -10.68
C LEU A 152 2.18 -4.07 -11.63
N ARG A 153 1.31 -5.00 -11.23
CA ARG A 153 0.05 -5.32 -11.93
C ARG A 153 -1.18 -4.88 -11.14
N LEU A 154 -1.09 -4.86 -9.79
CA LEU A 154 -2.19 -4.48 -8.92
C LEU A 154 -1.69 -3.67 -7.72
N THR A 155 -2.40 -2.60 -7.40
CA THR A 155 -2.17 -1.81 -6.19
C THR A 155 -3.41 -1.83 -5.29
N LEU A 156 -3.24 -2.32 -4.07
CA LEU A 156 -4.26 -2.29 -3.03
C LEU A 156 -4.11 -1.00 -2.21
N LEU A 157 -5.13 -0.16 -2.21
CA LEU A 157 -5.18 1.10 -1.46
C LEU A 157 -5.89 0.87 -0.12
N VAL A 158 -5.14 0.54 0.92
CA VAL A 158 -5.67 0.10 2.22
C VAL A 158 -5.89 1.29 3.16
N GLY A 159 -7.14 1.67 3.36
CA GLY A 159 -7.55 2.76 4.23
C GLY A 159 -7.48 4.15 3.59
N SER A 160 -7.89 5.17 4.38
CA SER A 160 -8.12 6.53 3.88
C SER A 160 -6.86 7.22 3.34
N TYR A 161 -5.70 7.02 3.97
CA TYR A 161 -4.48 7.74 3.58
C TYR A 161 -3.99 7.31 2.21
N ALA A 162 -3.94 6.00 1.94
CA ALA A 162 -3.56 5.48 0.63
C ALA A 162 -4.60 5.85 -0.45
N GLN A 163 -5.89 5.72 -0.14
CA GLN A 163 -6.95 6.10 -1.06
C GLN A 163 -6.95 7.60 -1.36
N ASN A 164 -6.82 8.46 -0.34
CA ASN A 164 -6.85 9.92 -0.57
C ASN A 164 -5.60 10.42 -1.30
N HIS A 165 -4.46 9.80 -1.11
CA HIS A 165 -3.25 10.12 -1.87
C HIS A 165 -3.43 9.75 -3.34
N ALA A 166 -3.98 8.58 -3.61
CA ALA A 166 -4.13 8.03 -4.95
C ALA A 166 -5.32 8.60 -5.74
N LEU A 167 -6.45 8.79 -5.05
CA LEU A 167 -7.75 9.03 -5.67
C LEU A 167 -8.35 10.41 -5.29
N GLY A 168 -7.56 11.25 -4.61
CA GLY A 168 -8.07 12.51 -4.04
C GLY A 168 -8.88 12.28 -2.76
N LYS A 169 -9.45 13.33 -2.17
CA LYS A 169 -10.30 13.23 -0.98
C LYS A 169 -11.62 12.53 -1.29
N GLY A 170 -12.09 11.64 -0.41
CA GLY A 170 -13.35 10.92 -0.59
C GLY A 170 -13.64 9.94 0.54
N LYS A 171 -14.79 9.28 0.46
CA LYS A 171 -15.26 8.35 1.48
C LYS A 171 -14.77 6.93 1.19
N VAL A 172 -14.04 6.37 2.13
CA VAL A 172 -13.41 5.03 2.01
C VAL A 172 -14.41 3.96 1.61
N PHE A 173 -15.52 3.86 2.35
CA PHE A 173 -16.47 2.77 2.17
C PHE A 173 -17.27 2.86 0.86
N GLU A 174 -17.57 4.07 0.40
CA GLU A 174 -18.19 4.27 -0.92
C GLU A 174 -17.26 3.77 -2.03
N ARG A 175 -15.97 4.13 -1.97
CA ARG A 175 -14.96 3.66 -2.93
C ARG A 175 -14.79 2.15 -2.92
N VAL A 176 -14.84 1.54 -1.74
CA VAL A 176 -14.73 0.08 -1.61
C VAL A 176 -15.88 -0.63 -2.30
N LEU A 177 -17.12 -0.13 -2.17
CA LEU A 177 -18.28 -0.71 -2.84
C LEU A 177 -18.29 -0.42 -4.34
N ASP A 178 -17.75 0.73 -4.73
CA ASP A 178 -17.65 1.16 -6.14
C ASP A 178 -16.29 0.80 -6.77
N PHE A 179 -15.63 -0.26 -6.30
CA PHE A 179 -14.28 -0.63 -6.74
C PHE A 179 -14.15 -0.82 -8.25
N ARG A 180 -15.22 -1.19 -8.95
CA ARG A 180 -15.27 -1.37 -10.40
C ARG A 180 -15.18 -0.08 -11.20
N SER A 181 -15.40 1.08 -10.57
CA SER A 181 -15.26 2.40 -11.21
C SER A 181 -13.80 2.84 -11.34
N TYR A 182 -12.87 2.12 -10.73
CA TYR A 182 -11.44 2.39 -10.81
C TYR A 182 -10.75 1.52 -11.87
N PRO A 183 -9.57 1.92 -12.37
CA PRO A 183 -8.77 1.08 -13.26
C PRO A 183 -8.52 -0.31 -12.66
N PRO A 184 -8.45 -1.37 -13.48
CA PRO A 184 -8.36 -2.75 -13.02
C PRO A 184 -7.10 -3.04 -12.19
N ASN A 185 -6.08 -2.21 -12.29
CA ASN A 185 -4.86 -2.28 -11.50
C ASN A 185 -4.92 -1.51 -10.16
N ILE A 186 -6.11 -0.96 -9.79
CA ILE A 186 -6.36 -0.29 -8.51
C ILE A 186 -7.50 -0.96 -7.78
N PHE A 187 -7.26 -1.31 -6.52
CA PHE A 187 -8.30 -1.87 -5.67
C PHE A 187 -8.37 -1.14 -4.31
N PRO A 188 -9.39 -0.31 -4.06
CA PRO A 188 -9.56 0.35 -2.77
C PRO A 188 -10.10 -0.64 -1.73
N LEU A 189 -9.49 -0.63 -0.53
CA LEU A 189 -9.89 -1.45 0.61
C LEU A 189 -10.08 -0.60 1.88
N PRO A 190 -10.97 -0.97 2.79
CA PRO A 190 -11.02 -0.34 4.09
C PRO A 190 -9.77 -0.74 4.88
N HIS A 191 -9.45 -0.01 5.96
CA HIS A 191 -8.40 -0.46 6.86
C HIS A 191 -8.85 -1.74 7.58
N PRO A 192 -8.04 -2.82 7.63
CA PRO A 192 -8.43 -4.12 8.21
C PRO A 192 -8.40 -4.12 9.75
N SER A 193 -8.78 -3.01 10.39
CA SER A 193 -8.86 -2.90 11.84
C SER A 193 -10.18 -3.47 12.37
N TRP A 194 -10.24 -3.73 13.67
CA TRP A 194 -11.47 -4.16 14.35
C TRP A 194 -12.64 -3.17 14.16
N ARG A 195 -12.35 -1.87 13.98
CA ARG A 195 -13.35 -0.83 13.76
C ARG A 195 -14.16 -1.03 12.49
N THR A 196 -13.60 -1.67 11.48
CA THR A 196 -14.27 -1.98 10.20
C THR A 196 -15.31 -3.09 10.38
N GLY A 197 -15.19 -3.95 11.40
CA GLY A 197 -16.09 -5.09 11.60
C GLY A 197 -17.56 -4.74 11.81
N ALA A 198 -17.86 -3.58 12.39
CA ALA A 198 -19.27 -3.14 12.52
C ALA A 198 -19.88 -2.74 11.17
N TRP A 199 -19.09 -2.11 10.31
CA TRP A 199 -19.50 -1.78 8.95
C TRP A 199 -19.66 -3.04 8.10
N GLU A 200 -18.73 -3.98 8.15
CA GLU A 200 -18.80 -5.25 7.39
C GLU A 200 -20.07 -6.04 7.70
N ARG A 201 -20.44 -6.12 8.99
CA ARG A 201 -21.70 -6.82 9.38
C ARG A 201 -22.96 -6.16 8.81
N LYS A 202 -22.91 -4.86 8.54
CA LYS A 202 -24.02 -4.09 7.96
C LYS A 202 -23.99 -4.01 6.44
N THR A 203 -22.93 -4.50 5.83
CA THR A 203 -22.67 -4.38 4.38
C THR A 203 -22.30 -5.74 3.80
N PRO A 204 -23.29 -6.64 3.61
CA PRO A 204 -23.04 -7.99 3.08
C PRO A 204 -22.34 -7.99 1.72
N GLU A 205 -22.53 -6.93 0.91
CA GLU A 205 -21.84 -6.78 -0.37
C GLU A 205 -20.31 -6.83 -0.23
N PHE A 206 -19.76 -6.36 0.88
CA PHE A 206 -18.32 -6.44 1.08
C PHE A 206 -17.83 -7.90 1.06
N GLN A 207 -18.50 -8.79 1.79
CA GLN A 207 -18.12 -10.21 1.83
C GLN A 207 -18.54 -10.98 0.58
N ASN A 208 -19.72 -10.66 0.00
CA ASN A 208 -20.31 -11.45 -1.07
C ASN A 208 -19.88 -11.00 -2.47
N VAL A 209 -19.41 -9.76 -2.63
CA VAL A 209 -19.05 -9.17 -3.94
C VAL A 209 -17.63 -8.66 -3.96
N VAL A 210 -17.24 -7.81 -2.97
CA VAL A 210 -15.92 -7.15 -2.98
C VAL A 210 -14.81 -8.16 -2.71
N ILE A 211 -14.94 -8.99 -1.68
CA ILE A 211 -13.89 -9.98 -1.32
C ILE A 211 -13.65 -11.02 -2.42
N PRO A 212 -14.65 -11.65 -3.05
CA PRO A 212 -14.42 -12.53 -4.19
C PRO A 212 -13.70 -11.84 -5.35
N ALA A 213 -14.12 -10.61 -5.71
CA ALA A 213 -13.48 -9.85 -6.78
C ALA A 213 -12.03 -9.46 -6.43
N LEU A 214 -11.76 -9.13 -5.15
CA LEU A 214 -10.41 -8.86 -4.65
C LEU A 214 -9.50 -10.07 -4.82
N ARG A 215 -9.96 -11.26 -4.40
CA ARG A 215 -9.19 -12.51 -4.51
C ARG A 215 -8.87 -12.85 -5.96
N GLU A 216 -9.84 -12.67 -6.85
CA GLU A 216 -9.63 -12.89 -8.29
C GLU A 216 -8.59 -11.89 -8.86
N ALA A 217 -8.70 -10.61 -8.52
CA ALA A 217 -7.73 -9.60 -8.96
C ALA A 217 -6.31 -9.88 -8.43
N VAL A 218 -6.19 -10.32 -7.18
CA VAL A 218 -4.91 -10.70 -6.56
C VAL A 218 -4.33 -11.94 -7.23
N LYS A 219 -5.14 -12.97 -7.45
CA LYS A 219 -4.73 -14.18 -8.16
C LYS A 219 -4.19 -13.85 -9.54
N HIS A 220 -4.94 -13.10 -10.33
CA HIS A 220 -4.53 -12.68 -11.67
C HIS A 220 -3.25 -11.83 -11.67
N ALA A 221 -3.08 -10.95 -10.68
CA ALA A 221 -1.86 -10.14 -10.57
C ALA A 221 -0.62 -11.00 -10.27
N LEU A 222 -0.76 -12.11 -9.53
CA LEU A 222 0.33 -12.98 -9.10
C LEU A 222 0.59 -14.17 -10.03
N GLU A 223 -0.28 -14.43 -11.01
CA GLU A 223 -0.06 -15.40 -12.08
C GLU A 223 1.07 -14.95 -13.02
N ASP A 224 1.81 -15.92 -13.59
CA ASP A 224 2.95 -15.67 -14.51
C ASP A 224 2.53 -15.14 -15.87
#